data_2977ea96ebe72cf87e05d17ffdeb201c
#
_entry.id   2977ea96ebe72cf87e05d17ffdeb201c
#
_cell.length_a   1.000
_cell.length_b   1.000
_cell.length_c   1.000
_cell.angle_alpha   90.00
_cell.angle_beta   90.00
_cell.angle_gamma   90.00
#
_symmetry.space_group_name_H-M   'P 1'
#
loop_
_entity.id
_entity.type
_entity.pdbx_description
1 polymer ?
#
loop_
_entity_poly.entity_id
_entity_poly.type
_entity_poly.pdbx_seq_one_letter_code
_entity_poly.pdbx_strand_id
1 'polypeptide(L)'
;MRKIALLTAAALCVAMILTPAAFSARKTIIKIGINAPLTGDIPKVGEGSKYAAMLWLEDIEKMGGLEVGGKKYEVDLIIEDNESKAESAVKANTKMITQDDVLAIIGPQSSKQAVPAGEVANKYKTVMISPWSTNPNTTMDRPFVFRGCFLDPFQGPVVANFITEEFGSTKAAVLYDVASDYPKGLAEVFKEAWEKKHGAGSVVAYESFTTKENESFHFTLNAKTAS
;
A
#
# COMPACT_ATOMS: atom_id res chain seq x y z
N MET A 1 -37.76 -63.61 -23.10
CA MET A 1 -37.22 -62.91 -21.90
C MET A 1 -35.78 -62.43 -22.06
N ARG A 2 -34.84 -63.26 -22.59
CA ARG A 2 -33.43 -62.83 -22.76
C ARG A 2 -33.23 -61.57 -23.71
N LYS A 3 -34.03 -61.45 -24.77
CA LYS A 3 -33.90 -60.30 -25.73
C LYS A 3 -34.42 -58.99 -25.18
N ILE A 4 -35.40 -59.00 -24.27
CA ILE A 4 -35.94 -57.78 -23.58
C ILE A 4 -34.96 -57.26 -22.54
N ALA A 5 -34.27 -58.17 -21.82
CA ALA A 5 -33.25 -57.79 -20.84
C ALA A 5 -32.01 -57.15 -21.48
N LEU A 6 -31.62 -57.56 -22.70
CA LEU A 6 -30.50 -56.95 -23.43
C LEU A 6 -30.84 -55.53 -23.95
N LEU A 7 -32.10 -55.29 -24.37
CA LEU A 7 -32.53 -53.97 -24.83
C LEU A 7 -32.65 -52.95 -23.68
N THR A 8 -33.09 -53.38 -22.51
CA THR A 8 -33.13 -52.51 -21.33
C THR A 8 -31.75 -52.19 -20.77
N ALA A 9 -30.80 -53.12 -20.82
CA ALA A 9 -29.41 -52.87 -20.42
C ALA A 9 -28.72 -51.89 -21.37
N ALA A 10 -28.93 -51.99 -22.69
CA ALA A 10 -28.38 -51.09 -23.67
C ALA A 10 -28.96 -49.65 -23.56
N ALA A 11 -30.26 -49.54 -23.25
CA ALA A 11 -30.90 -48.21 -23.01
C ALA A 11 -30.39 -47.57 -21.75
N LEU A 12 -30.09 -48.30 -20.68
CA LEU A 12 -29.52 -47.74 -19.44
C LEU A 12 -28.07 -47.25 -19.62
N CYS A 13 -27.26 -47.96 -20.43
CA CYS A 13 -25.88 -47.54 -20.74
C CYS A 13 -25.84 -46.25 -21.60
N VAL A 14 -26.78 -46.06 -22.53
CA VAL A 14 -26.87 -44.87 -23.36
C VAL A 14 -27.34 -43.64 -22.54
N ALA A 15 -28.22 -43.84 -21.55
CA ALA A 15 -28.67 -42.78 -20.67
C ALA A 15 -27.55 -42.25 -19.74
N MET A 16 -26.56 -43.06 -19.36
CA MET A 16 -25.40 -42.63 -18.57
C MET A 16 -24.36 -41.81 -19.36
N ILE A 17 -24.36 -41.90 -20.70
CA ILE A 17 -23.42 -41.16 -21.56
C ILE A 17 -23.95 -39.73 -21.89
N LEU A 18 -25.25 -39.49 -21.69
CA LEU A 18 -25.92 -38.23 -21.99
C LEU A 18 -26.12 -37.28 -20.78
N THR A 19 -25.55 -37.60 -19.63
CA THR A 19 -25.44 -36.60 -18.58
C THR A 19 -24.44 -35.55 -19.07
N PRO A 20 -24.87 -34.30 -19.38
CA PRO A 20 -23.90 -33.25 -19.57
C PRO A 20 -23.10 -33.18 -18.27
N ALA A 21 -21.81 -33.55 -18.33
CA ALA A 21 -20.89 -33.15 -17.31
C ALA A 21 -21.08 -31.66 -17.20
N ALA A 22 -21.74 -31.21 -16.15
CA ALA A 22 -21.75 -29.79 -15.77
C ALA A 22 -20.27 -29.45 -15.55
N PHE A 23 -19.62 -29.06 -16.63
CA PHE A 23 -18.31 -28.46 -16.58
C PHE A 23 -18.55 -27.16 -15.82
N SER A 24 -18.50 -27.26 -14.49
CA SER A 24 -18.45 -26.07 -13.64
C SER A 24 -17.24 -25.31 -14.15
N ALA A 25 -17.49 -24.31 -14.98
CA ALA A 25 -16.45 -23.41 -15.45
C ALA A 25 -15.77 -22.91 -14.17
N ARG A 26 -14.55 -23.37 -13.93
CA ARG A 26 -13.75 -22.96 -12.78
C ARG A 26 -13.70 -21.45 -12.88
N LYS A 27 -14.45 -20.75 -12.03
CA LYS A 27 -14.40 -19.28 -11.99
C LYS A 27 -12.94 -18.91 -11.75
N THR A 28 -12.37 -18.18 -12.67
CA THR A 28 -10.99 -17.71 -12.50
C THR A 28 -11.03 -16.64 -11.44
N ILE A 29 -10.32 -16.85 -10.35
CA ILE A 29 -10.25 -15.93 -9.21
C ILE A 29 -9.05 -15.01 -9.42
N ILE A 30 -9.26 -13.72 -9.31
CA ILE A 30 -8.19 -12.72 -9.22
C ILE A 30 -7.98 -12.40 -7.75
N LYS A 31 -6.77 -12.64 -7.25
CA LYS A 31 -6.39 -12.29 -5.88
C LYS A 31 -5.70 -10.94 -5.84
N ILE A 32 -6.17 -10.05 -4.96
CA ILE A 32 -5.58 -8.74 -4.70
C ILE A 32 -5.10 -8.69 -3.26
N GLY A 33 -3.84 -8.37 -3.07
CA GLY A 33 -3.24 -8.21 -1.75
C GLY A 33 -3.51 -6.81 -1.17
N ILE A 34 -3.81 -6.74 0.12
CA ILE A 34 -3.93 -5.50 0.88
C ILE A 34 -2.91 -5.54 2.00
N ASN A 35 -1.84 -4.76 1.87
CA ASN A 35 -0.80 -4.61 2.89
C ASN A 35 -1.11 -3.36 3.70
N ALA A 36 -1.66 -3.51 4.90
CA ALA A 36 -2.16 -2.39 5.69
C ALA A 36 -1.72 -2.44 7.15
N PRO A 37 -1.49 -1.29 7.81
CA PRO A 37 -1.16 -1.21 9.23
C PRO A 37 -2.43 -1.36 10.08
N LEU A 38 -2.91 -2.59 10.26
CA LEU A 38 -4.11 -2.86 11.05
C LEU A 38 -3.84 -2.77 12.57
N THR A 39 -2.57 -2.92 12.96
CA THR A 39 -2.07 -2.70 14.32
C THR A 39 -0.85 -1.78 14.32
N GLY A 40 -0.31 -1.45 15.52
CA GLY A 40 0.85 -0.58 15.67
C GLY A 40 0.50 0.92 15.69
N ASP A 41 1.33 1.77 15.08
CA ASP A 41 1.29 3.23 15.26
C ASP A 41 0.09 3.92 14.60
N ILE A 42 -0.41 3.40 13.45
CA ILE A 42 -1.43 4.06 12.62
C ILE A 42 -2.59 3.12 12.23
N PRO A 43 -3.21 2.39 13.18
CA PRO A 43 -4.19 1.35 12.88
C PRO A 43 -5.45 1.91 12.19
N LYS A 44 -5.84 3.16 12.47
CA LYS A 44 -7.01 3.78 11.83
C LYS A 44 -6.83 3.99 10.33
N VAL A 45 -5.60 4.22 9.87
CA VAL A 45 -5.28 4.30 8.44
C VAL A 45 -5.42 2.92 7.78
N GLY A 46 -4.96 1.87 8.47
CA GLY A 46 -5.11 0.49 8.02
C GLY A 46 -6.57 0.05 7.95
N GLU A 47 -7.36 0.35 8.98
CA GLU A 47 -8.80 0.11 8.99
C GLU A 47 -9.50 0.78 7.80
N GLY A 48 -9.19 2.06 7.54
CA GLY A 48 -9.74 2.80 6.40
C GLY A 48 -9.43 2.11 5.06
N SER A 49 -8.20 1.67 4.88
CA SER A 49 -7.78 0.94 3.67
C SER A 49 -8.49 -0.41 3.53
N LYS A 50 -8.61 -1.16 4.63
CA LYS A 50 -9.34 -2.43 4.67
C LYS A 50 -10.80 -2.24 4.28
N TYR A 51 -11.49 -1.28 4.89
CA TYR A 51 -12.90 -1.04 4.59
C TYR A 51 -13.13 -0.53 3.17
N ALA A 52 -12.24 0.32 2.64
CA ALA A 52 -12.30 0.75 1.24
C ALA A 52 -12.18 -0.45 0.28
N ALA A 53 -11.27 -1.37 0.56
CA ALA A 53 -11.12 -2.59 -0.23
C ALA A 53 -12.36 -3.51 -0.14
N MET A 54 -12.95 -3.65 1.04
CA MET A 54 -14.18 -4.42 1.24
C MET A 54 -15.38 -3.81 0.51
N LEU A 55 -15.56 -2.49 0.57
CA LEU A 55 -16.61 -1.78 -0.17
C LEU A 55 -16.45 -1.97 -1.68
N TRP A 56 -15.23 -1.84 -2.17
CA TRP A 56 -14.94 -2.11 -3.59
C TRP A 56 -15.28 -3.56 -3.97
N LEU A 57 -14.95 -4.54 -3.11
CA LEU A 57 -15.29 -5.94 -3.37
C LEU A 57 -16.81 -6.16 -3.42
N GLU A 58 -17.57 -5.57 -2.49
CA GLU A 58 -19.03 -5.64 -2.51
C GLU A 58 -19.63 -5.10 -3.83
N ASP A 59 -19.07 -4.02 -4.36
CA ASP A 59 -19.54 -3.45 -5.63
C ASP A 59 -19.20 -4.37 -6.81
N ILE A 60 -18.02 -4.99 -6.82
CA ILE A 60 -17.64 -6.01 -7.81
C ILE A 60 -18.58 -7.22 -7.74
N GLU A 61 -18.91 -7.70 -6.55
CA GLU A 61 -19.84 -8.82 -6.34
C GLU A 61 -21.26 -8.49 -6.84
N LYS A 62 -21.79 -7.29 -6.54
CA LYS A 62 -23.09 -6.81 -7.05
C LYS A 62 -23.12 -6.76 -8.58
N MET A 63 -22.01 -6.46 -9.23
CA MET A 63 -21.87 -6.49 -10.69
C MET A 63 -21.71 -7.92 -11.26
N GLY A 64 -21.63 -8.93 -10.41
CA GLY A 64 -21.45 -10.33 -10.77
C GLY A 64 -20.01 -10.68 -11.16
N GLY A 65 -19.03 -9.94 -10.64
CA GLY A 65 -17.59 -10.12 -10.83
C GLY A 65 -16.92 -8.99 -11.60
N LEU A 66 -15.59 -8.98 -11.54
CA LEU A 66 -14.74 -8.04 -12.28
C LEU A 66 -14.71 -8.43 -13.77
N GLU A 67 -15.11 -7.53 -14.65
CA GLU A 67 -15.08 -7.78 -16.09
C GLU A 67 -13.74 -7.33 -16.70
N VAL A 68 -13.02 -8.28 -17.30
CA VAL A 68 -11.76 -8.04 -18.00
C VAL A 68 -11.77 -8.74 -19.34
N GLY A 69 -11.66 -7.99 -20.44
CA GLY A 69 -11.64 -8.54 -21.79
C GLY A 69 -12.89 -9.36 -22.14
N GLY A 70 -14.08 -8.96 -21.68
CA GLY A 70 -15.34 -9.65 -21.89
C GLY A 70 -15.55 -10.92 -21.06
N LYS A 71 -14.66 -11.19 -20.10
CA LYS A 71 -14.78 -12.28 -19.14
C LYS A 71 -14.97 -11.75 -17.73
N LYS A 72 -15.81 -12.42 -16.95
CA LYS A 72 -16.03 -12.10 -15.52
C LYS A 72 -15.17 -12.99 -14.62
N TYR A 73 -14.54 -12.35 -13.66
CA TYR A 73 -13.67 -12.97 -12.67
C TYR A 73 -14.25 -12.74 -11.27
N GLU A 74 -14.14 -13.72 -10.41
CA GLU A 74 -14.27 -13.49 -8.97
C GLU A 74 -13.03 -12.79 -8.45
N VAL A 75 -13.20 -11.95 -7.43
CA VAL A 75 -12.08 -11.29 -6.75
C VAL A 75 -12.00 -11.81 -5.33
N ASP A 76 -10.78 -12.10 -4.89
CA ASP A 76 -10.46 -12.46 -3.51
C ASP A 76 -9.47 -11.44 -2.93
N LEU A 77 -9.71 -10.98 -1.70
CA LEU A 77 -8.84 -10.03 -0.99
C LEU A 77 -7.99 -10.78 0.04
N ILE A 78 -6.68 -10.72 -0.14
CA ILE A 78 -5.71 -11.21 0.83
C ILE A 78 -5.24 -10.02 1.67
N ILE A 79 -5.71 -9.92 2.91
CA ILE A 79 -5.43 -8.78 3.79
C ILE A 79 -4.38 -9.19 4.82
N GLU A 80 -3.25 -8.47 4.82
CA GLU A 80 -2.13 -8.69 5.74
C GLU A 80 -1.88 -7.44 6.60
N ASP A 81 -1.70 -7.68 7.89
CA ASP A 81 -1.31 -6.65 8.85
C ASP A 81 0.21 -6.45 8.80
N ASN A 82 0.67 -5.24 8.53
CA ASN A 82 2.09 -4.90 8.58
C ASN A 82 2.54 -4.33 9.93
N GLU A 83 1.66 -4.30 10.93
CA GLU A 83 1.96 -3.86 12.31
C GLU A 83 2.60 -2.47 12.39
N SER A 84 2.44 -1.63 11.40
CA SER A 84 3.16 -0.34 11.22
C SER A 84 4.70 -0.51 11.16
N LYS A 85 5.21 -1.71 10.82
CA LYS A 85 6.64 -2.05 10.79
C LYS A 85 7.13 -2.34 9.39
N ALA A 86 8.33 -1.86 9.05
CA ALA A 86 8.98 -2.11 7.77
C ALA A 86 9.17 -3.61 7.48
N GLU A 87 9.69 -4.36 8.47
CA GLU A 87 9.92 -5.81 8.35
C GLU A 87 8.62 -6.60 8.11
N SER A 88 7.55 -6.26 8.84
CA SER A 88 6.26 -6.93 8.69
C SER A 88 5.64 -6.63 7.33
N ALA A 89 5.80 -5.40 6.81
CA ALA A 89 5.36 -5.05 5.47
C ALA A 89 6.11 -5.83 4.37
N VAL A 90 7.42 -6.02 4.52
CA VAL A 90 8.24 -6.85 3.62
C VAL A 90 7.81 -8.31 3.67
N LYS A 91 7.56 -8.86 4.88
CA LYS A 91 7.07 -10.24 5.06
C LYS A 91 5.69 -10.42 4.42
N ALA A 92 4.77 -9.47 4.64
CA ALA A 92 3.44 -9.48 4.05
C ALA A 92 3.50 -9.49 2.52
N ASN A 93 4.26 -8.59 1.89
CA ASN A 93 4.44 -8.60 0.43
C ASN A 93 5.04 -9.92 -0.07
N THR A 94 6.07 -10.42 0.61
CA THR A 94 6.70 -11.68 0.23
C THR A 94 5.71 -12.83 0.28
N LYS A 95 4.94 -12.96 1.35
CA LYS A 95 3.91 -14.00 1.51
C LYS A 95 2.84 -13.88 0.42
N MET A 96 2.25 -12.71 0.25
CA MET A 96 1.20 -12.48 -0.74
C MET A 96 1.65 -12.83 -2.16
N ILE A 97 2.91 -12.51 -2.52
CA ILE A 97 3.47 -12.79 -3.84
C ILE A 97 3.81 -14.28 -4.00
N THR A 98 4.53 -14.88 -3.03
CA THR A 98 5.15 -16.18 -3.22
C THR A 98 4.30 -17.36 -2.76
N GLN A 99 3.31 -17.12 -1.90
CA GLN A 99 2.46 -18.16 -1.32
C GLN A 99 1.00 -18.00 -1.74
N ASP A 100 0.50 -16.76 -1.74
CA ASP A 100 -0.92 -16.50 -2.04
C ASP A 100 -1.15 -16.25 -3.53
N ASP A 101 -0.10 -15.99 -4.33
CA ASP A 101 -0.15 -15.74 -5.78
C ASP A 101 -1.07 -14.57 -6.15
N VAL A 102 -0.89 -13.43 -5.49
CA VAL A 102 -1.69 -12.22 -5.77
C VAL A 102 -1.26 -11.57 -7.08
N LEU A 103 -2.22 -11.06 -7.83
CA LEU A 103 -1.98 -10.34 -9.08
C LEU A 103 -1.36 -8.95 -8.84
N ALA A 104 -1.82 -8.27 -7.80
CA ALA A 104 -1.35 -6.94 -7.43
C ALA A 104 -1.53 -6.71 -5.92
N ILE A 105 -0.82 -5.70 -5.40
CA ILE A 105 -0.87 -5.31 -3.98
C ILE A 105 -1.24 -3.84 -3.87
N ILE A 106 -2.20 -3.53 -3.00
CA ILE A 106 -2.55 -2.18 -2.56
C ILE A 106 -1.92 -1.95 -1.18
N GLY A 107 -1.16 -0.87 -1.05
CA GLY A 107 -0.36 -0.59 0.14
C GLY A 107 1.12 -0.95 -0.04
N PRO A 108 1.95 -0.79 1.01
CA PRO A 108 1.64 -0.11 2.29
C PRO A 108 1.39 1.39 2.15
N GLN A 109 0.82 1.99 3.21
CA GLN A 109 0.46 3.40 3.24
C GLN A 109 1.65 4.31 3.56
N SER A 110 2.33 4.06 4.67
CA SER A 110 3.46 4.89 5.13
C SER A 110 4.74 4.59 4.35
N SER A 111 5.55 5.63 4.10
CA SER A 111 6.83 5.51 3.38
C SER A 111 7.83 4.56 4.08
N LYS A 112 7.85 4.54 5.42
CA LYS A 112 8.64 3.60 6.24
C LYS A 112 8.40 2.13 5.84
N GLN A 113 7.18 1.79 5.49
CA GLN A 113 6.80 0.44 5.04
C GLN A 113 6.85 0.30 3.51
N ALA A 114 6.38 1.33 2.78
CA ALA A 114 6.22 1.25 1.33
C ALA A 114 7.55 1.21 0.56
N VAL A 115 8.58 1.92 1.06
CA VAL A 115 9.91 1.92 0.43
C VAL A 115 10.50 0.51 0.41
N PRO A 116 10.68 -0.20 1.54
CA PRO A 116 11.26 -1.55 1.52
C PRO A 116 10.30 -2.62 0.94
N ALA A 117 8.99 -2.51 1.14
CA ALA A 117 8.02 -3.44 0.54
C ALA A 117 7.96 -3.30 -0.99
N GLY A 118 8.18 -2.08 -1.52
CA GLY A 118 8.28 -1.81 -2.95
C GLY A 118 9.47 -2.50 -3.61
N GLU A 119 10.60 -2.66 -2.91
CA GLU A 119 11.73 -3.44 -3.42
C GLU A 119 11.35 -4.90 -3.67
N VAL A 120 10.57 -5.49 -2.75
CA VAL A 120 10.09 -6.87 -2.91
C VAL A 120 9.16 -6.96 -4.12
N ALA A 121 8.15 -6.10 -4.21
CA ALA A 121 7.21 -6.09 -5.32
C ALA A 121 7.93 -5.92 -6.67
N ASN A 122 8.87 -4.98 -6.76
CA ASN A 122 9.66 -4.76 -7.97
C ASN A 122 10.54 -5.95 -8.35
N LYS A 123 11.19 -6.58 -7.37
CA LYS A 123 12.01 -7.78 -7.56
C LYS A 123 11.21 -8.93 -8.17
N TYR A 124 10.00 -9.14 -7.69
CA TYR A 124 9.11 -10.21 -8.18
C TYR A 124 8.24 -9.80 -9.37
N LYS A 125 8.36 -8.55 -9.84
CA LYS A 125 7.56 -7.98 -10.95
C LYS A 125 6.06 -8.05 -10.68
N THR A 126 5.68 -7.91 -9.41
CA THR A 126 4.29 -7.81 -8.98
C THR A 126 3.90 -6.34 -8.84
N VAL A 127 2.78 -5.96 -9.41
CA VAL A 127 2.29 -4.57 -9.32
C VAL A 127 1.98 -4.22 -7.87
N MET A 128 2.56 -3.12 -7.38
CA MET A 128 2.24 -2.56 -6.07
C MET A 128 1.83 -1.09 -6.23
N ILE A 129 0.74 -0.70 -5.58
CA ILE A 129 0.26 0.69 -5.57
C ILE A 129 0.17 1.15 -4.12
N SER A 130 1.06 2.07 -3.72
CA SER A 130 0.95 2.74 -2.43
C SER A 130 -0.04 3.90 -2.52
N PRO A 131 -1.12 3.90 -1.75
CA PRO A 131 -2.10 4.99 -1.83
C PRO A 131 -1.63 6.27 -1.16
N TRP A 132 -0.63 6.23 -0.28
CA TRP A 132 -0.32 7.35 0.61
C TRP A 132 1.18 7.67 0.77
N SER A 133 2.10 6.82 0.33
CA SER A 133 3.53 7.07 0.46
C SER A 133 4.01 8.18 -0.48
N THR A 134 4.37 9.33 0.08
CA THR A 134 4.80 10.54 -0.65
C THR A 134 6.30 10.58 -0.93
N ASN A 135 7.10 9.73 -0.28
CA ASN A 135 8.55 9.66 -0.48
C ASN A 135 8.90 9.21 -1.90
N PRO A 136 9.76 9.94 -2.65
CA PRO A 136 10.18 9.56 -4.00
C PRO A 136 10.71 8.13 -4.12
N ASN A 137 11.47 7.66 -3.12
CA ASN A 137 12.11 6.34 -3.10
C ASN A 137 11.11 5.17 -3.15
N THR A 138 9.83 5.42 -2.90
CA THR A 138 8.80 4.38 -3.01
C THR A 138 8.69 3.84 -4.43
N THR A 139 8.81 4.72 -5.44
CA THR A 139 8.61 4.33 -6.86
C THR A 139 9.83 4.56 -7.75
N MET A 140 10.84 5.29 -7.28
CA MET A 140 12.04 5.63 -8.06
C MET A 140 12.76 4.33 -8.48
N ASP A 141 13.05 4.21 -9.79
CA ASP A 141 13.70 3.05 -10.42
C ASP A 141 12.95 1.70 -10.20
N ARG A 142 11.61 1.76 -9.99
CA ARG A 142 10.77 0.60 -9.73
C ARG A 142 9.58 0.54 -10.68
N PRO A 143 9.72 -0.03 -11.89
CA PRO A 143 8.67 -0.04 -12.91
C PRO A 143 7.40 -0.80 -12.52
N PHE A 144 7.42 -1.61 -11.47
CA PHE A 144 6.24 -2.33 -10.95
C PHE A 144 5.62 -1.67 -9.71
N VAL A 145 6.16 -0.51 -9.26
CA VAL A 145 5.67 0.17 -8.06
C VAL A 145 5.12 1.54 -8.42
N PHE A 146 3.89 1.79 -8.02
CA PHE A 146 3.13 3.01 -8.31
C PHE A 146 2.68 3.69 -7.02
N ARG A 147 2.19 4.93 -7.13
CA ARG A 147 1.56 5.68 -6.04
C ARG A 147 0.28 6.36 -6.49
N GLY A 148 -0.64 6.56 -5.56
CA GLY A 148 -1.88 7.30 -5.77
C GLY A 148 -1.91 8.67 -5.10
N CYS A 149 -0.74 9.26 -4.74
CA CYS A 149 -0.64 10.53 -4.03
C CYS A 149 0.47 11.41 -4.62
N PHE A 150 0.56 12.67 -4.14
CA PHE A 150 1.64 13.60 -4.48
C PHE A 150 2.98 13.19 -3.84
N LEU A 151 4.04 13.94 -4.19
CA LEU A 151 5.41 13.71 -3.73
C LEU A 151 5.85 14.74 -2.67
N ASP A 152 6.76 14.37 -1.77
CA ASP A 152 7.41 15.28 -0.82
C ASP A 152 8.03 16.50 -1.50
N PRO A 153 8.71 16.41 -2.67
CA PRO A 153 9.20 17.59 -3.41
C PRO A 153 8.13 18.62 -3.80
N PHE A 154 6.87 18.22 -3.88
CA PHE A 154 5.76 19.16 -4.02
C PHE A 154 5.32 19.71 -2.66
N GLN A 155 5.24 18.88 -1.63
CA GLN A 155 4.74 19.26 -0.30
C GLN A 155 5.66 20.25 0.41
N GLY A 156 6.98 20.06 0.38
CA GLY A 156 7.94 20.93 1.04
C GLY A 156 7.83 22.40 0.64
N PRO A 157 7.88 22.75 -0.67
CA PRO A 157 7.67 24.12 -1.15
C PRO A 157 6.30 24.69 -0.79
N VAL A 158 5.22 23.90 -0.82
CA VAL A 158 3.87 24.34 -0.44
C VAL A 158 3.84 24.77 1.02
N VAL A 159 4.42 23.97 1.92
CA VAL A 159 4.50 24.33 3.35
C VAL A 159 5.35 25.57 3.57
N ALA A 160 6.50 25.67 2.90
CA ALA A 160 7.37 26.84 2.98
C ALA A 160 6.66 28.14 2.52
N ASN A 161 5.91 28.06 1.42
CA ASN A 161 5.13 29.18 0.92
C ASN A 161 4.01 29.57 1.88
N PHE A 162 3.24 28.60 2.35
CA PHE A 162 2.16 28.82 3.31
C PHE A 162 2.64 29.54 4.57
N ILE A 163 3.74 29.04 5.18
CA ILE A 163 4.29 29.68 6.40
C ILE A 163 4.75 31.12 6.10
N THR A 164 5.34 31.35 4.94
CA THR A 164 5.78 32.72 4.57
C THR A 164 4.61 33.64 4.36
N GLU A 165 3.60 33.22 3.63
CA GLU A 165 2.46 34.05 3.22
C GLU A 165 1.49 34.34 4.38
N GLU A 166 1.19 33.30 5.17
CA GLU A 166 0.21 33.44 6.27
C GLU A 166 0.82 34.02 7.55
N PHE A 167 2.10 33.75 7.84
CA PHE A 167 2.72 34.17 9.09
C PHE A 167 3.82 35.22 8.91
N GLY A 168 4.19 35.58 7.69
CA GLY A 168 5.28 36.52 7.41
C GLY A 168 6.65 36.06 7.92
N SER A 169 6.81 34.79 8.22
CA SER A 169 8.03 34.26 8.83
C SER A 169 9.16 34.16 7.82
N THR A 170 10.37 34.54 8.25
CA THR A 170 11.62 34.41 7.48
C THR A 170 12.63 33.45 8.09
N LYS A 171 12.32 32.94 9.30
CA LYS A 171 13.11 31.91 10.00
C LYS A 171 12.23 30.72 10.34
N ALA A 172 12.76 29.52 10.26
CA ALA A 172 12.08 28.30 10.61
C ALA A 172 12.96 27.40 11.48
N ALA A 173 12.32 26.58 12.31
CA ALA A 173 12.96 25.46 13.00
C ALA A 173 12.28 24.18 12.56
N VAL A 174 13.04 23.12 12.33
CA VAL A 174 12.56 21.81 11.89
C VAL A 174 12.89 20.77 12.95
N LEU A 175 11.87 20.00 13.32
CA LEU A 175 12.01 18.82 14.18
C LEU A 175 11.35 17.63 13.47
N TYR A 176 12.07 16.53 13.29
CA TYR A 176 11.57 15.39 12.54
C TYR A 176 11.99 14.04 13.13
N ASP A 177 11.19 13.01 12.91
CA ASP A 177 11.54 11.63 13.24
C ASP A 177 12.49 11.06 12.18
N VAL A 178 13.75 10.81 12.58
CA VAL A 178 14.79 10.26 11.70
C VAL A 178 14.59 8.77 11.38
N ALA A 179 13.80 8.05 12.17
CA ALA A 179 13.55 6.63 11.99
C ALA A 179 12.48 6.33 10.91
N SER A 180 11.89 7.37 10.31
CA SER A 180 10.86 7.21 9.29
C SER A 180 11.21 7.97 8.01
N ASP A 181 11.10 7.30 6.85
CA ASP A 181 11.44 7.88 5.55
C ASP A 181 10.56 9.09 5.18
N TYR A 182 9.29 9.15 5.64
CA TYR A 182 8.40 10.25 5.34
C TYR A 182 8.84 11.56 6.02
N PRO A 183 8.90 11.67 7.35
CA PRO A 183 9.29 12.94 7.99
C PRO A 183 10.72 13.35 7.67
N LYS A 184 11.64 12.38 7.50
CA LYS A 184 13.01 12.67 7.08
C LYS A 184 13.06 13.31 5.69
N GLY A 185 12.45 12.68 4.70
CA GLY A 185 12.44 13.19 3.33
C GLY A 185 11.72 14.54 3.22
N LEU A 186 10.58 14.70 3.91
CA LEU A 186 9.85 15.97 3.93
C LEU A 186 10.65 17.10 4.59
N ALA A 187 11.35 16.81 5.70
CA ALA A 187 12.20 17.79 6.37
C ALA A 187 13.33 18.29 5.46
N GLU A 188 13.96 17.40 4.69
CA GLU A 188 15.01 17.72 3.72
C GLU A 188 14.49 18.67 2.63
N VAL A 189 13.38 18.31 1.96
CA VAL A 189 12.78 19.14 0.90
C VAL A 189 12.22 20.47 1.43
N PHE A 190 11.66 20.47 2.63
CA PHE A 190 11.22 21.72 3.27
C PHE A 190 12.40 22.66 3.51
N LYS A 191 13.49 22.14 4.10
CA LYS A 191 14.70 22.94 4.35
C LYS A 191 15.26 23.54 3.07
N GLU A 192 15.39 22.72 2.02
CA GLU A 192 15.86 23.19 0.71
C GLU A 192 14.98 24.32 0.16
N ALA A 193 13.66 24.12 0.16
CA ALA A 193 12.70 25.10 -0.32
C ALA A 193 12.72 26.40 0.50
N TRP A 194 12.82 26.28 1.83
CA TRP A 194 12.88 27.40 2.75
C TRP A 194 14.14 28.22 2.57
N GLU A 195 15.32 27.59 2.56
CA GLU A 195 16.60 28.27 2.39
C GLU A 195 16.77 28.88 1.00
N LYS A 196 16.20 28.26 -0.03
CA LYS A 196 16.11 28.87 -1.36
C LYS A 196 15.30 30.16 -1.38
N LYS A 197 14.26 30.27 -0.57
CA LYS A 197 13.36 31.44 -0.50
C LYS A 197 13.90 32.54 0.42
N HIS A 198 14.47 32.20 1.56
CA HIS A 198 14.85 33.11 2.64
C HIS A 198 16.36 33.26 2.85
N GLY A 199 17.16 32.52 2.11
CA GLY A 199 18.63 32.50 2.22
C GLY A 199 19.15 31.34 3.09
N ALA A 200 20.42 31.00 2.87
CA ALA A 200 21.08 29.94 3.65
C ALA A 200 21.13 30.29 5.14
N GLY A 201 20.87 29.32 6.00
CA GLY A 201 20.83 29.49 7.45
C GLY A 201 19.51 30.09 7.99
N SER A 202 18.52 30.30 7.15
CA SER A 202 17.17 30.72 7.59
C SER A 202 16.41 29.60 8.31
N VAL A 203 16.84 28.34 8.15
CA VAL A 203 16.48 27.23 9.05
C VAL A 203 17.41 27.29 10.25
N VAL A 204 16.96 27.91 11.34
CA VAL A 204 17.79 28.23 12.52
C VAL A 204 18.01 27.04 13.47
N ALA A 205 17.20 26.00 13.35
CA ALA A 205 17.38 24.72 14.05
C ALA A 205 16.89 23.58 13.15
N TYR A 206 17.65 22.49 13.08
CA TYR A 206 17.32 21.30 12.30
C TYR A 206 17.66 20.06 13.12
N GLU A 207 16.68 19.64 13.92
CA GLU A 207 16.87 18.63 14.95
C GLU A 207 16.05 17.37 14.64
N SER A 208 16.59 16.22 15.01
CA SER A 208 15.91 14.93 14.85
C SER A 208 15.65 14.25 16.18
N PHE A 209 14.63 13.41 16.19
CA PHE A 209 14.36 12.51 17.30
C PHE A 209 14.06 11.10 16.74
N THR A 210 14.04 10.11 17.62
CA THR A 210 13.63 8.75 17.31
C THR A 210 12.52 8.36 18.28
N THR A 211 11.36 8.02 17.75
CA THR A 211 10.30 7.43 18.56
C THR A 211 10.64 5.96 18.78
N LYS A 212 11.02 5.59 19.98
CA LYS A 212 11.09 4.18 20.39
C LYS A 212 9.72 3.76 20.91
N GLU A 213 9.28 2.57 20.53
CA GLU A 213 8.08 1.96 21.12
C GLU A 213 8.29 1.94 22.66
N ASN A 214 7.42 2.65 23.41
CA ASN A 214 7.37 2.74 24.87
C ASN A 214 8.27 3.78 25.58
N GLU A 215 8.93 4.70 24.91
CA GLU A 215 9.59 5.81 25.58
C GLU A 215 8.79 7.11 25.47
N SER A 216 8.55 7.76 26.62
CA SER A 216 8.02 9.12 26.69
C SER A 216 8.95 10.06 25.92
N PHE A 217 8.39 10.99 25.16
CA PHE A 217 9.09 12.02 24.42
C PHE A 217 10.12 12.74 25.32
N HIS A 218 11.40 12.53 25.09
CA HIS A 218 12.45 13.34 25.65
C HIS A 218 12.90 14.37 24.64
N PHE A 219 12.39 15.57 24.81
CA PHE A 219 12.74 16.74 24.01
C PHE A 219 13.93 17.46 24.68
N THR A 220 15.08 17.44 24.05
CA THR A 220 16.21 18.27 24.45
C THR A 220 16.40 19.38 23.42
N LEU A 221 15.75 20.53 23.63
CA LEU A 221 16.08 21.76 22.92
C LEU A 221 17.47 22.23 23.40
N ASN A 222 18.48 22.13 22.55
CA ASN A 222 19.73 22.83 22.78
C ASN A 222 19.49 24.34 22.61
N ALA A 223 19.21 25.03 23.72
CA ALA A 223 18.92 26.46 23.77
C ALA A 223 20.12 27.34 23.39
N LYS A 224 21.21 26.80 22.85
CA LYS A 224 22.41 27.56 22.49
C LYS A 224 22.39 28.28 21.14
N THR A 225 21.35 28.09 20.34
CA THR A 225 21.26 28.73 18.99
C THR A 225 20.16 29.78 18.87
N ALA A 226 19.54 30.19 19.98
CA ALA A 226 18.45 31.20 19.98
C ALA A 226 18.88 32.55 20.57
N SER A 227 20.15 32.91 20.43
CA SER A 227 20.61 34.29 20.78
C SER A 227 21.03 35.06 19.54
#